data_cff3c12b6712df7ff8ca2e7c8d5245d5
#
_entry.id   cff3c12b6712df7ff8ca2e7c8d5245d5
#
_cell.length_a   1.000
_cell.length_b   1.000
_cell.length_c   1.000
_cell.angle_alpha   90.00
_cell.angle_beta   90.00
_cell.angle_gamma   90.00
#
_symmetry.space_group_name_H-M   'P 1'
#
loop_
_entity.id
_entity.type
_entity.pdbx_description
1 polymer ?
#
loop_
_entity_poly.entity_id
_entity_poly.type
_entity_poly.pdbx_seq_one_letter_code
_entity_poly.pdbx_strand_id
1 'polypeptide(L)'
;MINIYPIFYNKKQYLDLLLLADEQESMIDRYLERGDMFVLADNNEVKASCVITEEGNGTCEIKSIAVYPQFQRKGYGKKLIFFLLEHYKTRCHTMLVGTGDSPITISFYNSCGFIYSHRIPNFFTDNYDHPIFEAGKQLKDMIYLKLVQVDNCSPKGCESIFGKERNIATTLVTA
;
A
#
# COMPACT_ATOMS: atom_id res chain seq x y z
N MET A 1 -14.59 -14.09 -8.53
CA MET A 1 -13.15 -14.29 -8.87
C MET A 1 -12.46 -12.93 -8.76
N ILE A 2 -11.36 -12.85 -7.99
CA ILE A 2 -10.62 -11.59 -7.78
C ILE A 2 -9.65 -11.39 -8.92
N ASN A 3 -9.69 -10.20 -9.53
CA ASN A 3 -8.75 -9.75 -10.55
C ASN A 3 -8.15 -8.41 -10.13
N ILE A 4 -6.83 -8.24 -10.32
CA ILE A 4 -6.14 -6.96 -10.15
C ILE A 4 -5.53 -6.61 -11.51
N TYR A 5 -5.86 -5.41 -12.01
CA TYR A 5 -5.42 -4.98 -13.33
C TYR A 5 -4.99 -3.51 -13.33
N PRO A 6 -4.04 -3.12 -14.20
CA PRO A 6 -3.55 -1.76 -14.31
C PRO A 6 -4.55 -0.85 -15.04
N ILE A 7 -4.54 0.43 -14.66
CA ILE A 7 -5.27 1.50 -15.33
C ILE A 7 -4.27 2.47 -15.95
N PHE A 8 -4.17 2.46 -17.26
CA PHE A 8 -3.19 3.26 -17.99
C PHE A 8 -3.72 4.67 -18.36
N TYR A 9 -5.04 4.79 -18.59
CA TYR A 9 -5.66 6.02 -19.08
C TYR A 9 -6.91 6.35 -18.26
N ASN A 10 -7.28 7.64 -18.25
CA ASN A 10 -8.49 8.11 -17.57
C ASN A 10 -8.61 7.62 -16.13
N LYS A 11 -7.51 7.69 -15.36
CA LYS A 11 -7.45 7.22 -13.95
C LYS A 11 -8.51 7.90 -13.07
N LYS A 12 -8.87 9.16 -13.38
CA LYS A 12 -9.91 9.92 -12.69
C LYS A 12 -11.34 9.36 -12.87
N GLN A 13 -11.57 8.35 -13.71
CA GLN A 13 -12.84 7.62 -13.71
C GLN A 13 -13.13 6.93 -12.37
N TYR A 14 -12.09 6.76 -11.52
CA TYR A 14 -12.17 6.20 -10.15
C TYR A 14 -11.94 7.27 -9.09
N LEU A 15 -12.25 8.55 -9.38
CA LEU A 15 -11.98 9.67 -8.48
C LEU A 15 -12.69 9.50 -7.13
N ASP A 16 -13.91 8.96 -7.14
CA ASP A 16 -14.66 8.64 -5.92
C ASP A 16 -13.91 7.68 -4.98
N LEU A 17 -13.22 6.71 -5.57
CA LEU A 17 -12.39 5.75 -4.80
C LEU A 17 -11.07 6.37 -4.35
N LEU A 18 -10.45 7.20 -5.19
CA LEU A 18 -9.22 7.92 -4.86
C LEU A 18 -9.45 8.91 -3.69
N LEU A 19 -10.60 9.61 -3.69
CA LEU A 19 -10.98 10.54 -2.64
C LEU A 19 -11.25 9.86 -1.28
N LEU A 20 -11.46 8.55 -1.25
CA LEU A 20 -11.52 7.80 0.02
C LEU A 20 -10.17 7.64 0.70
N ALA A 21 -9.08 7.72 -0.06
CA ALA A 21 -7.72 7.62 0.48
C ALA A 21 -7.09 8.99 0.69
N ASP A 22 -7.50 9.99 -0.10
CA ASP A 22 -6.95 11.34 -0.06
C ASP A 22 -8.08 12.34 -0.34
N GLU A 23 -8.53 13.06 0.67
CA GLU A 23 -9.75 13.87 0.64
C GLU A 23 -9.67 15.11 -0.28
N GLN A 24 -8.49 15.38 -0.87
CA GLN A 24 -8.27 16.58 -1.69
C GLN A 24 -7.75 16.23 -3.09
N GLU A 25 -8.55 16.54 -4.12
CA GLU A 25 -8.21 16.21 -5.52
C GLU A 25 -6.87 16.82 -5.96
N SER A 26 -6.55 18.05 -5.54
CA SER A 26 -5.27 18.68 -5.87
C SER A 26 -4.06 17.95 -5.29
N MET A 27 -4.23 17.20 -4.21
CA MET A 27 -3.19 16.32 -3.67
C MET A 27 -3.06 15.04 -4.49
N ILE A 28 -4.18 14.47 -4.94
CA ILE A 28 -4.22 13.33 -5.85
C ILE A 28 -3.49 13.67 -7.16
N ASP A 29 -3.71 14.85 -7.72
CA ASP A 29 -3.09 15.31 -8.96
C ASP A 29 -1.56 15.36 -8.93
N ARG A 30 -0.95 15.49 -7.72
CA ARG A 30 0.51 15.50 -7.56
C ARG A 30 1.18 14.16 -7.92
N TYR A 31 0.43 13.06 -7.84
CA TYR A 31 1.00 11.73 -8.04
C TYR A 31 0.26 10.85 -9.07
N LEU A 32 -0.99 11.16 -9.40
CA LEU A 32 -1.84 10.25 -10.16
C LEU A 32 -1.30 9.96 -11.55
N GLU A 33 -0.86 11.00 -12.31
CA GLU A 33 -0.38 10.81 -13.68
C GLU A 33 0.95 10.07 -13.74
N ARG A 34 1.88 10.36 -12.82
CA ARG A 34 3.18 9.71 -12.77
C ARG A 34 3.18 8.32 -12.11
N GLY A 35 2.11 8.00 -11.38
CA GLY A 35 1.99 6.75 -10.64
C GLY A 35 1.35 5.65 -11.47
N ASP A 36 1.69 4.41 -11.19
CA ASP A 36 0.98 3.24 -11.68
C ASP A 36 -0.27 3.02 -10.83
N MET A 37 -1.44 2.96 -11.48
CA MET A 37 -2.72 2.71 -10.81
C MET A 37 -3.19 1.30 -11.09
N PHE A 38 -3.64 0.61 -10.04
CA PHE A 38 -4.29 -0.70 -10.12
C PHE A 38 -5.66 -0.68 -9.47
N VAL A 39 -6.56 -1.47 -10.04
CA VAL A 39 -7.91 -1.68 -9.54
C VAL A 39 -8.09 -3.16 -9.24
N LEU A 40 -8.67 -3.44 -8.07
CA LEU A 40 -9.09 -4.77 -7.67
C LEU A 40 -10.60 -4.90 -7.86
N ALA A 41 -10.99 -5.85 -8.71
CA ALA A 41 -12.39 -6.25 -8.88
C ALA A 41 -12.61 -7.67 -8.34
N ASP A 42 -13.77 -7.91 -7.77
CA ASP A 42 -14.25 -9.24 -7.40
C ASP A 42 -15.66 -9.45 -7.96
N ASN A 43 -15.84 -10.56 -8.70
CA ASN A 43 -17.05 -10.86 -9.44
C ASN A 43 -17.48 -9.70 -10.37
N ASN A 44 -16.52 -9.14 -11.11
CA ASN A 44 -16.66 -8.03 -12.06
C ASN A 44 -17.11 -6.70 -11.43
N GLU A 45 -17.07 -6.58 -10.11
CA GLU A 45 -17.36 -5.34 -9.40
C GLU A 45 -16.10 -4.79 -8.75
N VAL A 46 -15.79 -3.51 -9.01
CA VAL A 46 -14.65 -2.83 -8.43
C VAL A 46 -14.82 -2.69 -6.92
N LYS A 47 -13.82 -3.11 -6.16
CA LYS A 47 -13.82 -3.11 -4.69
C LYS A 47 -12.80 -2.15 -4.09
N ALA A 48 -11.66 -1.99 -4.77
CA ALA A 48 -10.51 -1.27 -4.24
C ALA A 48 -9.62 -0.74 -5.37
N SER A 49 -8.81 0.26 -5.06
CA SER A 49 -7.74 0.74 -5.94
C SER A 49 -6.48 1.07 -5.13
N CYS A 50 -5.37 1.16 -5.84
CA CYS A 50 -4.13 1.72 -5.30
C CYS A 50 -3.35 2.46 -6.39
N VAL A 51 -2.53 3.43 -5.95
CA VAL A 51 -1.57 4.14 -6.79
C VAL A 51 -0.21 4.03 -6.14
N ILE A 52 0.79 3.67 -6.93
CA ILE A 52 2.18 3.53 -6.49
C ILE A 52 3.08 4.34 -7.41
N THR A 53 4.13 4.92 -6.86
CA THR A 53 5.14 5.68 -7.60
C THR A 53 6.53 5.12 -7.34
N GLU A 54 7.38 5.15 -8.36
CA GLU A 54 8.81 4.88 -8.19
C GLU A 54 9.51 6.18 -7.79
N GLU A 55 10.16 6.18 -6.62
CA GLU A 55 10.83 7.36 -6.05
C GLU A 55 12.36 7.33 -6.28
N GLY A 56 12.85 6.37 -7.08
CA GLY A 56 14.26 6.19 -7.37
C GLY A 56 15.00 5.34 -6.33
N ASN A 57 16.24 4.98 -6.64
CA ASN A 57 17.12 4.20 -5.77
C ASN A 57 16.49 2.91 -5.21
N GLY A 58 15.66 2.23 -6.01
CA GLY A 58 14.98 1.02 -5.59
C GLY A 58 13.90 1.24 -4.53
N THR A 59 13.36 2.46 -4.44
CA THR A 59 12.27 2.82 -3.53
C THR A 59 10.99 3.06 -4.31
N CYS A 60 9.90 2.47 -3.87
CA CYS A 60 8.55 2.76 -4.32
C CYS A 60 7.70 3.28 -3.16
N GLU A 61 6.72 4.11 -3.47
CA GLU A 61 5.79 4.63 -2.47
C GLU A 61 4.34 4.35 -2.88
N ILE A 62 3.58 3.74 -1.98
CA ILE A 62 2.14 3.63 -2.10
C ILE A 62 1.54 5.00 -1.75
N LYS A 63 1.09 5.72 -2.78
CA LYS A 63 0.52 7.07 -2.64
C LYS A 63 -0.95 7.03 -2.22
N SER A 64 -1.67 6.02 -2.69
CA SER A 64 -3.09 5.86 -2.41
C SER A 64 -3.43 4.38 -2.34
N ILE A 65 -4.25 4.00 -1.36
CA ILE A 65 -4.91 2.71 -1.32
C ILE A 65 -6.28 2.88 -0.67
N ALA A 66 -7.32 2.53 -1.39
CA ALA A 66 -8.70 2.66 -0.92
C ALA A 66 -9.49 1.39 -1.19
N VAL A 67 -10.41 1.10 -0.29
CA VAL A 67 -11.43 0.06 -0.41
C VAL A 67 -12.77 0.72 -0.15
N TYR A 68 -13.75 0.53 -1.03
CA TYR A 68 -15.10 1.04 -0.79
C TYR A 68 -15.63 0.61 0.57
N PRO A 69 -16.30 1.49 1.34
CA PRO A 69 -16.69 1.24 2.73
C PRO A 69 -17.44 -0.09 2.93
N GLN A 70 -18.36 -0.43 2.02
CA GLN A 70 -19.15 -1.67 2.07
C GLN A 70 -18.33 -2.94 1.84
N PHE A 71 -17.09 -2.80 1.37
CA PHE A 71 -16.17 -3.91 1.10
C PHE A 71 -14.95 -3.95 2.03
N GLN A 72 -14.83 -2.99 2.94
CA GLN A 72 -13.77 -2.98 3.94
C GLN A 72 -13.84 -4.21 4.86
N ARG A 73 -12.73 -4.53 5.54
CA ARG A 73 -12.58 -5.67 6.48
C ARG A 73 -12.74 -7.05 5.83
N LYS A 74 -12.77 -7.12 4.49
CA LYS A 74 -12.83 -8.38 3.70
C LYS A 74 -11.46 -8.76 3.10
N GLY A 75 -10.38 -8.08 3.50
CA GLY A 75 -9.02 -8.39 3.08
C GLY A 75 -8.58 -7.79 1.74
N TYR A 76 -9.40 -7.01 1.03
CA TYR A 76 -9.05 -6.46 -0.28
C TYR A 76 -7.84 -5.52 -0.23
N GLY A 77 -7.75 -4.63 0.77
CA GLY A 77 -6.57 -3.77 0.94
C GLY A 77 -5.29 -4.57 1.13
N LYS A 78 -5.33 -5.62 1.95
CA LYS A 78 -4.20 -6.51 2.17
C LYS A 78 -3.78 -7.25 0.89
N LYS A 79 -4.75 -7.67 0.06
CA LYS A 79 -4.48 -8.30 -1.24
C LYS A 79 -3.78 -7.34 -2.20
N LEU A 80 -4.19 -6.05 -2.24
CA LEU A 80 -3.49 -5.03 -3.03
C LEU A 80 -2.06 -4.82 -2.55
N ILE A 81 -1.82 -4.72 -1.25
CA ILE A 81 -0.45 -4.60 -0.69
C ILE A 81 0.43 -5.77 -1.16
N PHE A 82 -0.02 -7.01 -0.97
CA PHE A 82 0.78 -8.17 -1.38
C PHE A 82 0.97 -8.28 -2.88
N PHE A 83 -0.03 -7.87 -3.67
CA PHE A 83 0.13 -7.77 -5.11
C PHE A 83 1.22 -6.76 -5.49
N LEU A 84 1.23 -5.57 -4.88
CA LEU A 84 2.26 -4.56 -5.14
C LEU A 84 3.66 -5.05 -4.74
N LEU A 85 3.79 -5.68 -3.58
CA LEU A 85 5.07 -6.24 -3.11
C LEU A 85 5.61 -7.27 -4.12
N GLU A 86 4.77 -8.15 -4.62
CA GLU A 86 5.17 -9.16 -5.62
C GLU A 86 5.46 -8.53 -6.99
N HIS A 87 4.59 -7.61 -7.43
CA HIS A 87 4.71 -6.95 -8.73
C HIS A 87 5.99 -6.12 -8.87
N TYR A 88 6.41 -5.45 -7.79
CA TYR A 88 7.56 -4.54 -7.78
C TYR A 88 8.83 -5.17 -7.19
N LYS A 89 8.83 -6.42 -6.79
CA LYS A 89 9.95 -7.06 -6.07
C LYS A 89 11.32 -6.97 -6.76
N THR A 90 11.35 -6.92 -8.09
CA THR A 90 12.60 -6.81 -8.86
C THR A 90 13.07 -5.38 -9.08
N ARG A 91 12.20 -4.39 -8.85
CA ARG A 91 12.47 -2.97 -9.10
C ARG A 91 12.58 -2.16 -7.81
N CYS A 92 11.91 -2.62 -6.75
CA CYS A 92 11.82 -1.89 -5.50
C CYS A 92 12.27 -2.76 -4.32
N HIS A 93 13.37 -2.36 -3.70
CA HIS A 93 13.87 -3.01 -2.47
C HIS A 93 13.18 -2.46 -1.22
N THR A 94 12.70 -1.22 -1.28
CA THR A 94 12.00 -0.56 -0.19
C THR A 94 10.63 -0.06 -0.66
N MET A 95 9.58 -0.51 0.00
CA MET A 95 8.23 0.00 -0.18
C MET A 95 7.90 0.97 0.95
N LEU A 96 7.54 2.20 0.61
CA LEU A 96 7.10 3.23 1.55
C LEU A 96 5.59 3.42 1.48
N VAL A 97 5.02 3.91 2.57
CA VAL A 97 3.66 4.43 2.61
C VAL A 97 3.58 5.55 3.65
N GLY A 98 2.98 6.67 3.27
CA GLY A 98 2.63 7.76 4.18
C GLY A 98 1.17 7.63 4.63
N THR A 99 0.92 7.86 5.91
CA THR A 99 -0.44 7.85 6.49
C THR A 99 -0.55 8.88 7.61
N GLY A 100 -1.78 9.22 8.01
CA GLY A 100 -2.00 10.00 9.21
C GLY A 100 -1.56 9.28 10.49
N ASP A 101 -1.36 10.04 11.56
CA ASP A 101 -1.08 9.48 12.90
C ASP A 101 -2.36 8.87 13.49
N SER A 102 -2.83 7.80 12.86
CA SER A 102 -4.01 7.02 13.19
C SER A 102 -3.64 5.60 13.58
N PRO A 103 -3.98 5.14 14.80
CA PRO A 103 -3.68 3.79 15.23
C PRO A 103 -4.30 2.70 14.34
N ILE A 104 -5.46 2.98 13.74
CA ILE A 104 -6.17 2.03 12.89
C ILE A 104 -5.38 1.77 11.61
N THR A 105 -4.99 2.84 10.92
CA THR A 105 -4.29 2.76 9.64
C THR A 105 -2.86 2.26 9.83
N ILE A 106 -2.16 2.73 10.88
CA ILE A 106 -0.83 2.22 11.24
C ILE A 106 -0.88 0.72 11.56
N SER A 107 -1.88 0.25 12.32
CA SER A 107 -2.06 -1.17 12.65
C SER A 107 -2.32 -2.01 11.39
N PHE A 108 -3.08 -1.49 10.42
CA PHE A 108 -3.30 -2.16 9.15
C PHE A 108 -1.98 -2.40 8.42
N TYR A 109 -1.15 -1.37 8.23
CA TYR A 109 0.15 -1.52 7.56
C TYR A 109 1.12 -2.40 8.34
N ASN A 110 1.15 -2.29 9.68
CA ASN A 110 1.96 -3.19 10.51
C ASN A 110 1.56 -4.66 10.30
N SER A 111 0.25 -4.93 10.14
CA SER A 111 -0.25 -6.29 9.85
C SER A 111 0.16 -6.81 8.46
N CYS A 112 0.61 -5.92 7.57
CA CYS A 112 1.18 -6.23 6.26
C CYS A 112 2.71 -6.33 6.29
N GLY A 113 3.36 -6.12 7.43
CA GLY A 113 4.81 -6.22 7.60
C GLY A 113 5.57 -4.89 7.52
N PHE A 114 4.87 -3.77 7.39
CA PHE A 114 5.51 -2.45 7.44
C PHE A 114 5.90 -2.09 8.87
N ILE A 115 7.00 -1.36 9.00
CA ILE A 115 7.50 -0.82 10.27
C ILE A 115 7.66 0.69 10.15
N TYR A 116 7.69 1.39 11.29
CA TYR A 116 7.93 2.84 11.32
C TYR A 116 9.22 3.21 10.60
N SER A 117 9.18 4.29 9.82
CA SER A 117 10.33 4.87 9.15
C SER A 117 10.66 6.26 9.71
N HIS A 118 9.79 7.23 9.46
CA HIS A 118 9.98 8.62 9.90
C HIS A 118 8.64 9.35 9.96
N ARG A 119 8.69 10.60 10.45
CA ARG A 119 7.52 11.49 10.57
C ARG A 119 7.80 12.80 9.84
N ILE A 120 6.80 13.32 9.16
CA ILE A 120 6.81 14.70 8.65
C ILE A 120 5.83 15.50 9.50
N PRO A 121 6.34 16.42 10.37
CA PRO A 121 5.48 17.24 11.21
C PRO A 121 4.61 18.19 10.37
N ASN A 122 3.39 18.44 10.83
CA ASN A 122 2.43 19.37 10.25
C ASN A 122 2.07 19.15 8.79
N PHE A 123 2.35 17.94 8.23
CA PHE A 123 2.12 17.67 6.82
C PHE A 123 0.68 17.98 6.38
N PHE A 124 -0.31 17.52 7.15
CA PHE A 124 -1.72 17.71 6.80
C PHE A 124 -2.15 19.16 6.95
N THR A 125 -1.66 19.88 7.97
CA THR A 125 -1.99 21.29 8.18
C THR A 125 -1.33 22.23 7.17
N ASP A 126 -0.18 21.84 6.61
CA ASP A 126 0.59 22.68 5.69
C ASP A 126 0.23 22.42 4.22
N ASN A 127 -0.36 21.26 3.88
CA ASN A 127 -0.60 20.86 2.50
C ASN A 127 -2.08 20.78 2.11
N TYR A 128 -3.00 20.70 3.07
CA TYR A 128 -4.44 20.64 2.81
C TYR A 128 -5.11 21.97 3.11
N ASP A 129 -6.12 22.32 2.32
CA ASP A 129 -6.87 23.57 2.45
C ASP A 129 -7.95 23.52 3.55
N HIS A 130 -8.17 22.35 4.12
CA HIS A 130 -9.11 22.11 5.22
C HIS A 130 -8.54 21.07 6.20
N PRO A 131 -9.02 21.06 7.46
CA PRO A 131 -8.60 20.07 8.44
C PRO A 131 -9.06 18.65 8.04
N ILE A 132 -8.12 17.70 8.04
CA ILE A 132 -8.40 16.28 7.78
C ILE A 132 -8.64 15.56 9.09
N PHE A 133 -9.67 14.72 9.16
CA PHE A 133 -10.02 13.95 10.35
C PHE A 133 -10.05 12.46 10.06
N GLU A 134 -9.49 11.65 10.96
CA GLU A 134 -9.61 10.19 10.94
C GLU A 134 -9.99 9.70 12.33
N ALA A 135 -11.04 8.87 12.42
CA ALA A 135 -11.57 8.35 13.68
C ALA A 135 -11.81 9.44 14.77
N GLY A 136 -12.28 10.64 14.36
CA GLY A 136 -12.58 11.75 15.25
C GLY A 136 -11.36 12.56 15.72
N LYS A 137 -10.16 12.22 15.26
CA LYS A 137 -8.91 12.93 15.55
C LYS A 137 -8.47 13.72 14.32
N GLN A 138 -8.15 15.02 14.50
CA GLN A 138 -7.52 15.81 13.44
C GLN A 138 -6.10 15.30 13.16
N LEU A 139 -5.84 14.99 11.89
CA LEU A 139 -4.51 14.65 11.43
C LEU A 139 -3.66 15.92 11.32
N LYS A 140 -2.42 15.84 11.78
CA LYS A 140 -1.41 16.91 11.68
C LYS A 140 -0.17 16.42 10.96
N ASP A 141 0.42 15.35 11.46
CA ASP A 141 1.68 14.79 10.99
C ASP A 141 1.44 13.61 10.06
N MET A 142 2.29 13.48 9.07
CA MET A 142 2.35 12.25 8.28
C MET A 142 3.35 11.28 8.89
N ILE A 143 2.93 10.05 9.08
CA ILE A 143 3.75 8.94 9.53
C ILE A 143 4.13 8.11 8.31
N TYR A 144 5.42 7.99 8.06
CA TYR A 144 5.94 7.08 7.05
C TYR A 144 6.26 5.72 7.65
N LEU A 145 5.74 4.70 7.00
CA LEU A 145 6.06 3.30 7.27
C LEU A 145 6.81 2.72 6.08
N LYS A 146 7.68 1.74 6.31
CA LYS A 146 8.46 1.07 5.28
C LYS A 146 8.43 -0.44 5.42
N LEU A 147 8.53 -1.12 4.30
CA LEU A 147 8.81 -2.55 4.22
C LEU A 147 10.04 -2.73 3.32
N VAL A 148 11.08 -3.37 3.85
CA VAL A 148 12.29 -3.70 3.08
C VAL A 148 12.12 -5.12 2.55
N GLN A 149 12.15 -5.27 1.24
CA GLN A 149 12.15 -6.58 0.58
C GLN A 149 13.60 -7.07 0.54
N VAL A 150 13.88 -8.15 1.25
CA VAL A 150 15.18 -8.80 1.17
C VAL A 150 15.19 -9.62 -0.11
N ASP A 151 16.08 -9.29 -1.03
CA ASP A 151 16.34 -10.16 -2.18
C ASP A 151 16.77 -11.51 -1.63
N ASN A 152 15.98 -12.55 -1.84
CA ASN A 152 16.42 -13.93 -1.75
C ASN A 152 17.34 -14.22 -2.94
N CYS A 153 18.44 -13.46 -3.07
CA CYS A 153 19.55 -13.87 -3.84
C CYS A 153 20.19 -15.04 -3.08
N SER A 154 19.94 -16.26 -3.49
CA SER A 154 20.66 -17.44 -3.00
C SER A 154 22.15 -17.17 -3.10
N PRO A 155 22.88 -17.05 -1.99
CA PRO A 155 24.31 -17.20 -2.06
C PRO A 155 24.57 -18.70 -2.30
N LYS A 156 24.98 -19.06 -3.51
CA LYS A 156 25.78 -20.25 -3.68
C LYS A 156 27.03 -20.05 -2.80
N GLY A 157 27.05 -20.72 -1.66
CA GLY A 157 28.22 -20.82 -0.79
C GLY A 157 28.12 -20.05 0.53
N CYS A 158 27.30 -20.52 1.46
CA CYS A 158 27.60 -20.47 2.88
C CYS A 158 26.89 -21.65 3.55
N GLU A 159 27.59 -22.77 3.60
CA GLU A 159 27.19 -23.89 4.45
C GLU A 159 27.41 -23.51 5.92
N SER A 160 26.46 -23.99 6.72
CA SER A 160 26.49 -24.09 8.16
C SER A 160 26.55 -22.80 8.99
N ILE A 161 25.45 -22.45 9.61
CA ILE A 161 25.22 -22.38 11.07
C ILE A 161 23.78 -21.84 11.26
N PHE A 162 22.87 -22.71 11.58
CA PHE A 162 21.73 -22.64 12.49
C PHE A 162 20.73 -23.73 12.09
N GLY A 163 20.81 -24.77 12.85
CA GLY A 163 19.90 -25.89 12.78
C GLY A 163 18.55 -25.55 13.39
N LYS A 164 17.59 -26.32 12.91
CA LYS A 164 16.30 -26.72 13.51
C LYS A 164 15.11 -25.77 13.43
N GLU A 165 14.22 -26.25 12.56
CA GLU A 165 12.78 -26.43 12.74
C GLU A 165 11.86 -25.21 12.76
N ARG A 166 11.10 -25.03 11.65
CA ARG A 166 9.65 -25.33 11.70
C ARG A 166 9.06 -25.52 10.30
N ASN A 167 8.72 -26.77 9.99
CA ASN A 167 7.79 -27.15 8.94
C ASN A 167 6.44 -26.46 9.18
N ILE A 168 5.99 -25.68 8.19
CA ILE A 168 4.56 -25.47 8.01
C ILE A 168 4.24 -25.91 6.58
N ALA A 169 3.52 -27.02 6.53
CA ALA A 169 3.07 -27.68 5.34
C ALA A 169 2.18 -26.77 4.48
N THR A 170 2.54 -26.68 3.20
CA THR A 170 1.66 -26.21 2.13
C THR A 170 0.61 -27.29 1.90
N THR A 171 -0.62 -27.06 2.32
CA THR A 171 -1.75 -27.88 1.89
C THR A 171 -2.45 -27.16 0.75
N LEU A 172 -2.23 -27.66 -0.46
CA LEU A 172 -3.11 -27.47 -1.60
C LEU A 172 -4.45 -28.13 -1.27
N VAL A 173 -5.53 -27.39 -1.32
CA VAL A 173 -6.89 -27.93 -1.38
C VAL A 173 -7.49 -27.51 -2.70
N THR A 174 -7.54 -28.46 -3.61
CA THR A 174 -8.45 -28.51 -4.76
C THR A 174 -9.83 -28.94 -4.26
N ALA A 175 -10.85 -28.12 -4.49
CA ALA A 175 -12.21 -28.45 -4.89
C ALA A 175 -13.04 -27.16 -4.96
#